data_b8c0312a4733f45901c287e0c9ba88da
#
_entry.id   b8c0312a4733f45901c287e0c9ba88da
#
_cell.length_a   1.000
_cell.length_b   1.000
_cell.length_c   1.000
_cell.angle_alpha   90.00
_cell.angle_beta   90.00
_cell.angle_gamma   90.00
#
_symmetry.space_group_name_H-M   'P 1'
#
loop_
_entity.id
_entity.type
_entity.pdbx_description
1 polymer ?
#
loop_
_entity_poly.entity_id
_entity_poly.type
_entity_poly.pdbx_seq_one_letter_code
_entity_poly.pdbx_strand_id
1 'polypeptide(L)' 'MEKTIQTLKLDNRELIEELQAICNKNTNILRELLRKARDREVGQALKELSDNNRRLIKVITILEYLEGLENGRQ' A
#
# COMPACT_ATOMS: atom_id res chain seq x y z
N MET A 1 10.67 23.89 9.20
CA MET A 1 11.48 22.67 9.31
C MET A 1 10.95 21.71 10.36
N GLU A 2 10.76 22.18 11.59
CA GLU A 2 10.27 21.31 12.67
C GLU A 2 8.89 20.74 12.37
N LYS A 3 8.00 21.55 11.81
CA LYS A 3 6.66 21.07 11.46
C LYS A 3 6.71 19.96 10.41
N THR A 4 7.63 20.08 9.45
CA THR A 4 7.78 19.06 8.43
C THR A 4 8.27 17.76 9.03
N ILE A 5 9.22 17.84 9.95
CA ILE A 5 9.76 16.67 10.64
C ILE A 5 8.69 16.00 11.49
N GLN A 6 7.89 16.81 12.20
CA GLN A 6 6.80 16.27 13.00
C GLN A 6 5.74 15.58 12.13
N THR A 7 5.45 16.16 10.98
CA THR A 7 4.52 15.55 10.05
C THR A 7 5.03 14.21 9.55
N LEU A 8 6.35 14.10 9.33
CA LEU A 8 6.95 12.85 8.89
C LEU A 8 7.01 11.81 10.01
N LYS A 9 6.84 12.24 11.26
CA LYS A 9 6.80 11.32 12.41
C LYS A 9 5.37 10.90 12.73
N LEU A 10 4.57 10.70 11.72
CA LEU A 10 3.24 10.16 11.91
C LEU A 10 3.33 8.83 12.63
N ASP A 11 2.34 8.56 13.47
CA ASP A 11 2.22 7.27 14.13
C ASP A 11 2.30 6.16 13.07
N ASN A 12 3.21 5.22 13.27
CA ASN A 12 3.38 4.12 12.33
C ASN A 12 2.09 3.35 12.10
N ARG A 13 1.30 3.21 13.15
CA ARG A 13 0.01 2.51 13.04
C ARG A 13 -0.93 3.24 12.09
N GLU A 14 -1.02 4.55 12.20
CA GLU A 14 -1.86 5.36 11.32
C GLU A 14 -1.37 5.28 9.89
N LEU A 15 -0.05 5.32 9.70
CA LEU A 15 0.53 5.22 8.36
C LEU A 15 0.21 3.86 7.73
N ILE A 16 0.36 2.79 8.50
CA ILE A 16 0.08 1.44 8.04
C ILE A 16 -1.39 1.30 7.64
N GLU A 17 -2.30 1.81 8.48
CA GLU A 17 -3.73 1.76 8.19
C GLU A 17 -4.09 2.52 6.93
N GLU A 18 -3.47 3.69 6.74
CA GLU A 18 -3.70 4.50 5.54
C GLU A 18 -3.21 3.76 4.30
N LEU A 19 -2.02 3.17 4.37
CA LEU A 19 -1.48 2.41 3.25
C LEU A 19 -2.35 1.19 2.93
N GLN A 20 -2.84 0.50 3.95
CA GLN A 20 -3.74 -0.64 3.76
C GLN A 20 -5.03 -0.21 3.07
N ALA A 21 -5.59 0.93 3.49
CA ALA A 21 -6.81 1.44 2.88
C ALA A 21 -6.59 1.78 1.40
N ILE A 22 -5.46 2.41 1.08
CA ILE A 22 -5.12 2.74 -0.30
C ILE A 22 -4.95 1.48 -1.13
N CYS A 23 -4.24 0.49 -0.62
CA CYS A 23 -4.01 -0.77 -1.35
C CYS A 23 -5.30 -1.52 -1.60
N ASN A 24 -6.19 -1.55 -0.62
CA ASN A 24 -7.49 -2.23 -0.77
C ASN A 24 -8.32 -1.54 -1.83
N LYS A 25 -8.34 -0.22 -1.81
CA LYS A 25 -9.06 0.55 -2.81
C LYS A 25 -8.49 0.32 -4.20
N ASN A 26 -7.15 0.34 -4.31
CA ASN A 26 -6.47 0.10 -5.58
C ASN A 26 -6.77 -1.30 -6.11
N THR A 27 -6.76 -2.30 -5.24
CA THR A 27 -7.04 -3.68 -5.63
C THR A 27 -8.41 -3.79 -6.26
N ASN A 28 -9.41 -3.18 -5.64
CA ASN A 28 -10.78 -3.23 -6.16
C ASN A 28 -10.91 -2.53 -7.51
N ILE A 29 -10.29 -1.35 -7.63
CA ILE A 29 -10.33 -0.58 -8.87
C ILE A 29 -9.63 -1.34 -9.99
N LEU A 30 -8.45 -1.87 -9.72
CA LEU A 30 -7.68 -2.60 -10.72
C LEU A 30 -8.39 -3.85 -11.19
N ARG A 31 -9.02 -4.58 -10.27
CA ARG A 31 -9.78 -5.76 -10.61
C ARG A 31 -10.94 -5.42 -11.54
N GLU A 32 -11.65 -4.34 -11.25
CA GLU A 32 -12.77 -3.89 -12.06
C GLU A 32 -12.30 -3.47 -13.45
N LEU A 33 -11.21 -2.72 -13.53
CA LEU A 33 -10.66 -2.27 -14.80
C LEU A 33 -10.15 -3.44 -15.63
N LEU A 34 -9.51 -4.43 -15.00
CA LEU A 34 -9.04 -5.62 -15.70
C LEU A 34 -10.19 -6.40 -16.34
N ARG A 35 -11.31 -6.48 -15.65
CA ARG A 35 -12.49 -7.15 -16.18
C ARG A 35 -13.03 -6.46 -17.42
N LYS A 36 -12.91 -5.12 -17.47
CA LYS A 36 -13.43 -4.31 -18.56
C LYS A 36 -12.43 -4.08 -19.68
N ALA A 37 -11.17 -4.38 -19.44
CA ALA A 37 -10.12 -4.14 -20.43
C ALA A 37 -10.28 -5.11 -21.58
N ARG A 38 -10.35 -4.55 -22.79
CA ARG A 38 -10.44 -5.34 -24.02
C ARG A 38 -9.18 -5.22 -24.86
N ASP A 39 -8.39 -4.22 -24.58
CA ASP A 39 -7.12 -3.99 -25.26
C ASP A 39 -6.03 -4.72 -24.49
N ARG A 40 -5.23 -5.49 -25.23
CA ARG A 40 -4.17 -6.27 -24.66
C ARG A 40 -3.12 -5.41 -23.95
N GLU A 41 -2.80 -4.26 -24.54
CA GLU A 41 -1.81 -3.35 -23.95
C GLU A 41 -2.31 -2.75 -22.66
N VAL A 42 -3.58 -2.37 -22.62
CA VAL A 42 -4.19 -1.83 -21.39
C VAL A 42 -4.23 -2.91 -20.33
N GLY A 43 -4.59 -4.14 -20.71
CA GLY A 43 -4.61 -5.25 -19.77
C GLY A 43 -3.22 -5.52 -19.18
N GLN A 44 -2.18 -5.43 -20.01
CA GLN A 44 -0.81 -5.64 -19.55
C GLN A 44 -0.38 -4.56 -18.58
N ALA A 45 -0.70 -3.29 -18.87
CA ALA A 45 -0.38 -2.18 -17.99
C ALA A 45 -1.09 -2.32 -16.64
N LEU A 46 -2.35 -2.75 -16.65
CA LEU A 46 -3.11 -2.97 -15.43
C LEU A 46 -2.52 -4.11 -14.61
N LYS A 47 -2.01 -5.14 -15.26
CA LYS A 47 -1.34 -6.23 -14.57
C LYS A 47 -0.08 -5.75 -13.86
N GLU A 48 0.70 -4.89 -14.51
CA GLU A 48 1.89 -4.32 -13.90
C GLU A 48 1.55 -3.48 -12.69
N LEU A 49 0.47 -2.70 -12.77
CA LEU A 49 0.00 -1.92 -11.64
C LEU A 49 -0.45 -2.83 -10.49
N SER A 50 -1.11 -3.93 -10.81
CA SER A 50 -1.53 -4.90 -9.80
C SER A 50 -0.32 -5.53 -9.11
N ASP A 51 0.73 -5.84 -9.87
CA ASP A 51 1.95 -6.40 -9.31
C ASP A 51 2.64 -5.40 -8.38
N ASN A 52 2.67 -4.13 -8.77
CA ASN A 52 3.24 -3.08 -7.92
C ASN A 52 2.44 -2.91 -6.64
N ASN A 53 1.12 -2.97 -6.74
CA ASN A 53 0.25 -2.89 -5.57
C ASN A 53 0.49 -4.07 -4.62
N ARG A 54 0.74 -5.25 -5.17
CA ARG A 54 1.05 -6.44 -4.36
C ARG A 54 2.38 -6.28 -3.63
N ARG A 55 3.37 -5.67 -4.29
CA ARG A 55 4.66 -5.37 -3.66
C ARG A 55 4.50 -4.40 -2.50
N LEU A 56 3.65 -3.41 -2.69
CA LEU A 56 3.36 -2.45 -1.63
C LEU A 56 2.72 -3.14 -0.42
N ILE A 57 1.83 -4.10 -0.66
CA ILE A 57 1.22 -4.88 0.41
C ILE A 57 2.30 -5.64 1.20
N LYS A 58 3.30 -6.18 0.52
CA LYS A 58 4.41 -6.84 1.20
C LYS A 58 5.19 -5.89 2.10
N VAL A 59 5.41 -4.67 1.62
CA VAL A 59 6.08 -3.64 2.43
C VAL A 59 5.26 -3.33 3.68
N ILE A 60 3.95 -3.22 3.52
CA ILE A 60 3.05 -2.98 4.65
C ILE A 60 3.17 -4.10 5.69
N THR A 61 3.23 -5.34 5.23
CA THR A 61 3.38 -6.49 6.13
C THR A 61 4.68 -6.40 6.91
N ILE A 62 5.76 -5.96 6.26
CA ILE A 62 7.05 -5.79 6.92
C ILE A 62 6.97 -4.68 7.97
N LEU A 63 6.31 -3.57 7.63
CA LEU A 63 6.13 -2.47 8.56
C LEU A 63 5.34 -2.89 9.80
N GLU A 64 4.31 -3.69 9.60
CA GLU A 64 3.51 -4.22 10.70
C GLU A 64 4.36 -5.11 11.62
N TYR A 65 5.21 -5.93 11.01
CA TYR A 65 6.10 -6.79 11.76
C TYR A 65 7.08 -5.97 12.60
N LEU A 66 7.68 -4.95 12.00
CA LEU A 66 8.64 -4.10 12.69
C LEU A 66 7.98 -3.32 13.84
N GLU A 67 6.77 -2.84 13.62
CA GLU A 67 6.02 -2.17 14.66
C GLU A 67 5.74 -3.10 15.83
N GLY A 68 5.39 -4.34 15.51
CA GLY A 68 5.15 -5.34 16.55
C GLY A 68 6.38 -5.61 17.39
N LEU A 69 7.57 -5.63 16.77
CA LEU A 69 8.82 -5.80 17.50
C LEU A 69 9.09 -4.64 18.43
N GLU A 70 8.87 -3.42 17.96
CA GLU A 70 9.07 -2.23 18.80
C GLU A 70 8.14 -2.24 20.00
N ASN A 71 6.87 -2.54 19.78
CA ASN A 71 5.90 -2.60 20.85
C ASN A 71 6.20 -3.72 21.83
N GLY A 72 6.72 -4.83 21.33
CA GLY A 72 7.09 -5.96 22.17
C GLY A 72 8.28 -5.69 23.07
N ARG A 73 9.10 -4.69 22.74
CA ARG A 73 10.26 -4.34 23.56
C ARG A 73 9.92 -3.43 24.74
N GLN A 74 8.76 -2.85 24.70
CA GLN A 74 8.32 -1.99 25.79
C GLN A 74 7.64 -2.79 26.86
#